data_64a8e36c56d9ee32e57f31a7e63be2c0
#
_entry.id   64a8e36c56d9ee32e57f31a7e63be2c0
#
_cell.length_a   1.000
_cell.length_b   1.000
_cell.length_c   1.000
_cell.angle_alpha   90.00
_cell.angle_beta   90.00
_cell.angle_gamma   90.00
#
_symmetry.space_group_name_H-M   'P 1'
#
loop_
_entity.id
_entity.type
_entity.pdbx_description
1 polymer ?
#
loop_
_entity_poly.entity_id
_entity_poly.type
_entity_poly.pdbx_seq_one_letter_code
_entity_poly.pdbx_strand_id
1 'polypeptide(L)'
;MAPSVDSEVIGSFRRLAREPLPYAPDLVVEKWRSTASGLTVLWAQFDNPLLNAYITVASEIFTDSGVPHTLEHLVFLGSQQYPYKGVLDSLANRAFAQGTNAWTANDHTAYTLTTAGSDGFLRMLPVYCDHVFFPTLTDAGFVTEVYHINGKLEDAGVVYSEMQGR
;
A
#
# COMPACT_ATOMS: atom_id res chain seq x y z
N MET A 1 -33.10 17.49 -8.11
CA MET A 1 -32.75 16.41 -9.03
C MET A 1 -31.28 16.11 -8.82
N ALA A 2 -30.92 14.98 -8.27
CA ALA A 2 -29.52 14.58 -8.19
C ALA A 2 -28.99 14.43 -9.63
N PRO A 3 -27.77 14.89 -9.94
CA PRO A 3 -27.19 14.69 -11.25
C PRO A 3 -27.12 13.18 -11.52
N SER A 4 -27.57 12.78 -12.70
CA SER A 4 -27.44 11.40 -13.18
C SER A 4 -25.93 11.09 -13.18
N VAL A 5 -25.46 10.27 -12.26
CA VAL A 5 -24.10 9.74 -12.29
C VAL A 5 -24.04 8.89 -13.55
N ASP A 6 -23.37 9.39 -14.57
CA ASP A 6 -23.07 8.63 -15.78
C ASP A 6 -22.23 7.43 -15.31
N SER A 7 -22.88 6.26 -15.22
CA SER A 7 -22.30 5.06 -14.57
C SER A 7 -21.34 4.38 -15.56
N GLU A 8 -20.20 5.03 -15.81
CA GLU A 8 -19.13 4.43 -16.60
C GLU A 8 -18.63 3.16 -15.90
N VAL A 9 -18.39 2.12 -16.71
CA VAL A 9 -17.88 0.83 -16.26
C VAL A 9 -16.60 0.50 -17.01
N ILE A 10 -15.53 0.24 -16.28
CA ILE A 10 -14.25 -0.20 -16.81
C ILE A 10 -13.89 -1.54 -16.16
N GLY A 11 -13.95 -2.62 -16.91
CA GLY A 11 -13.79 -3.97 -16.37
C GLY A 11 -14.82 -4.26 -15.26
N SER A 12 -14.36 -4.59 -14.06
CA SER A 12 -15.23 -4.79 -12.89
C SER A 12 -15.50 -3.50 -12.10
N PHE A 13 -14.93 -2.37 -12.49
CA PHE A 13 -15.08 -1.12 -11.75
C PHE A 13 -16.19 -0.26 -12.31
N ARG A 14 -17.07 0.22 -11.44
CA ARG A 14 -18.12 1.20 -11.74
C ARG A 14 -17.79 2.53 -11.10
N ARG A 15 -17.89 3.62 -11.88
CA ARG A 15 -17.77 4.97 -11.34
C ARG A 15 -18.99 5.31 -10.49
N LEU A 16 -18.75 5.72 -9.25
CA LEU A 16 -19.78 6.09 -8.28
C LEU A 16 -19.97 7.60 -8.17
N ALA A 17 -18.88 8.36 -8.37
CA ALA A 17 -18.90 9.82 -8.31
C ALA A 17 -17.78 10.40 -9.18
N ARG A 18 -17.99 11.65 -9.62
CA ARG A 18 -17.00 12.48 -10.32
C ARG A 18 -17.25 13.91 -9.91
N GLU A 19 -16.37 14.46 -9.08
CA GLU A 19 -16.58 15.75 -8.43
C GLU A 19 -15.33 16.65 -8.59
N PRO A 20 -15.48 17.92 -8.95
CA PRO A 20 -14.40 18.88 -8.88
C PRO A 20 -14.08 19.22 -7.43
N LEU A 21 -12.82 19.52 -7.12
CA LEU A 21 -12.45 19.97 -5.79
C LEU A 21 -12.88 21.42 -5.58
N PRO A 22 -13.54 21.76 -4.46
CA PRO A 22 -14.08 23.11 -4.23
C PRO A 22 -13.02 24.23 -4.26
N TYR A 23 -11.79 23.91 -3.84
CA TYR A 23 -10.66 24.85 -3.79
C TYR A 23 -9.74 24.78 -5.02
N ALA A 24 -9.96 23.80 -5.91
CA ALA A 24 -9.24 23.61 -7.17
C ALA A 24 -10.20 22.99 -8.21
N PRO A 25 -11.10 23.80 -8.82
CA PRO A 25 -12.19 23.29 -9.68
C PRO A 25 -11.71 22.57 -10.95
N ASP A 26 -10.49 22.85 -11.39
CA ASP A 26 -9.85 22.16 -12.52
C ASP A 26 -9.40 20.74 -12.16
N LEU A 27 -9.34 20.43 -10.88
CA LEU A 27 -8.99 19.13 -10.33
C LEU A 27 -10.26 18.32 -10.07
N VAL A 28 -10.42 17.24 -10.83
CA VAL A 28 -11.58 16.33 -10.70
C VAL A 28 -11.13 15.05 -10.02
N VAL A 29 -11.88 14.67 -8.98
CA VAL A 29 -11.70 13.37 -8.31
C VAL A 29 -12.83 12.43 -8.72
N GLU A 30 -12.45 11.23 -9.09
CA GLU A 30 -13.37 10.16 -9.42
C GLU A 30 -13.33 9.07 -8.36
N LYS A 31 -14.51 8.58 -7.98
CA LYS A 31 -14.65 7.44 -7.08
C LYS A 31 -15.16 6.23 -7.85
N TRP A 32 -14.41 5.16 -7.81
CA TRP A 32 -14.71 3.90 -8.46
C TRP A 32 -14.85 2.78 -7.44
N ARG A 33 -15.68 1.80 -7.73
CA ARG A 33 -15.83 0.60 -6.90
C ARG A 33 -15.89 -0.66 -7.76
N SER A 34 -15.11 -1.65 -7.38
CA SER A 34 -15.16 -2.97 -7.99
C SER A 34 -16.45 -3.70 -7.60
N THR A 35 -17.17 -4.20 -8.58
CA THR A 35 -18.37 -5.05 -8.37
C THR A 35 -17.99 -6.47 -7.99
N ALA A 36 -16.75 -6.90 -8.26
CA ALA A 36 -16.25 -8.23 -7.94
C ALA A 36 -15.69 -8.33 -6.52
N SER A 37 -14.87 -7.34 -6.08
CA SER A 37 -14.17 -7.37 -4.80
C SER A 37 -14.66 -6.36 -3.77
N GLY A 38 -15.42 -5.34 -4.20
CA GLY A 38 -15.81 -4.22 -3.34
C GLY A 38 -14.70 -3.18 -3.14
N LEU A 39 -13.49 -3.38 -3.69
CA LEU A 39 -12.40 -2.42 -3.63
C LEU A 39 -12.86 -1.04 -4.12
N THR A 40 -12.58 -0.02 -3.34
CA THR A 40 -12.85 1.37 -3.71
C THR A 40 -11.57 2.05 -4.16
N VAL A 41 -11.61 2.73 -5.30
CA VAL A 41 -10.49 3.52 -5.85
C VAL A 41 -10.92 4.97 -5.94
N LEU A 42 -10.09 5.87 -5.43
CA LEU A 42 -10.17 7.30 -5.68
C LEU A 42 -9.09 7.66 -6.69
N TRP A 43 -9.47 8.31 -7.75
CA TRP A 43 -8.59 8.73 -8.83
C TRP A 43 -8.65 10.24 -8.99
N ALA A 44 -7.49 10.90 -8.96
CA ALA A 44 -7.35 12.32 -9.28
C ALA A 44 -6.27 12.48 -10.36
N GLN A 45 -6.61 13.17 -11.44
CA GLN A 45 -5.67 13.46 -12.52
C GLN A 45 -5.33 14.95 -12.53
N PHE A 46 -4.04 15.22 -12.49
CA PHE A 46 -3.49 16.56 -12.63
C PHE A 46 -2.08 16.47 -13.21
N ASP A 47 -1.61 17.57 -13.77
CA ASP A 47 -0.28 17.63 -14.37
C ASP A 47 0.79 17.67 -13.27
N ASN A 48 1.46 16.53 -13.07
CA ASN A 48 2.51 16.38 -12.09
C ASN A 48 3.50 15.30 -12.59
N PRO A 49 4.81 15.54 -12.50
CA PRO A 49 5.82 14.54 -12.86
C PRO A 49 5.84 13.32 -11.92
N LEU A 50 5.28 13.45 -10.70
CA LEU A 50 5.20 12.37 -9.73
C LEU A 50 3.79 11.78 -9.70
N LEU A 51 3.73 10.45 -9.73
CA LEU A 51 2.52 9.68 -9.47
C LEU A 51 2.59 9.10 -8.06
N ASN A 52 1.48 9.24 -7.33
CA ASN A 52 1.36 8.74 -5.96
C ASN A 52 0.19 7.76 -5.87
N ALA A 53 0.41 6.64 -5.22
CA ALA A 53 -0.65 5.72 -4.81
C ALA A 53 -0.59 5.48 -3.30
N TYR A 54 -1.76 5.34 -2.71
CA TYR A 54 -1.97 4.97 -1.32
C TYR A 54 -2.92 3.78 -1.30
N ILE A 55 -2.44 2.61 -0.87
CA ILE A 55 -3.28 1.44 -0.63
C ILE A 55 -3.56 1.41 0.86
N THR A 56 -4.79 1.74 1.24
CA THR A 56 -5.19 1.81 2.64
C THR A 56 -6.07 0.63 2.99
N VAL A 57 -5.68 -0.10 4.02
CA VAL A 57 -6.40 -1.23 4.58
C VAL A 57 -6.94 -0.82 5.93
N ALA A 58 -8.27 -0.78 6.05
CA ALA A 58 -8.91 -0.54 7.34
C ALA A 58 -8.62 -1.72 8.29
N SER A 59 -8.22 -1.42 9.50
CA SER A 59 -7.95 -2.41 10.54
C SER A 59 -8.64 -2.03 11.83
N GLU A 60 -9.19 -3.03 12.51
CA GLU A 60 -9.75 -2.87 13.85
C GLU A 60 -8.76 -3.46 14.87
N ILE A 61 -8.35 -2.64 15.83
CA ILE A 61 -7.40 -3.05 16.87
C ILE A 61 -8.16 -3.23 18.18
N PHE A 62 -8.15 -4.45 18.70
CA PHE A 62 -8.79 -4.79 19.97
C PHE A 62 -7.79 -5.11 21.08
N THR A 63 -6.50 -5.18 20.75
CA THR A 63 -5.43 -5.54 21.69
C THR A 63 -4.15 -4.77 21.37
N ASP A 64 -3.24 -4.68 22.32
CA ASP A 64 -1.92 -4.05 22.16
C ASP A 64 -0.86 -4.99 21.54
N SER A 65 -1.30 -6.04 20.83
CA SER A 65 -0.41 -7.07 20.25
C SER A 65 0.45 -6.59 19.08
N GLY A 66 0.16 -5.41 18.50
CA GLY A 66 0.92 -4.83 17.39
C GLY A 66 0.84 -5.60 16.07
N VAL A 67 -0.18 -6.46 15.89
CA VAL A 67 -0.36 -7.29 14.69
C VAL A 67 -0.39 -6.47 13.39
N PRO A 68 -1.14 -5.35 13.28
CA PRO A 68 -1.14 -4.55 12.04
C PRO A 68 0.23 -3.97 11.70
N HIS A 69 0.99 -3.49 12.68
CA HIS A 69 2.34 -2.96 12.49
C HIS A 69 3.33 -4.07 12.07
N THR A 70 3.23 -5.23 12.70
CA THR A 70 4.01 -6.41 12.30
C THR A 70 3.71 -6.81 10.86
N LEU A 71 2.43 -6.83 10.47
CA LEU A 71 2.02 -7.15 9.10
C LEU A 71 2.53 -6.10 8.10
N GLU A 72 2.54 -4.82 8.47
CA GLU A 72 3.11 -3.75 7.66
C GLU A 72 4.54 -4.08 7.22
N HIS A 73 5.41 -4.49 8.14
CA HIS A 73 6.79 -4.89 7.83
C HIS A 73 6.86 -6.16 6.98
N LEU A 74 6.06 -7.17 7.31
CA LEU A 74 6.11 -8.48 6.64
C LEU A 74 5.64 -8.44 5.19
N VAL A 75 4.75 -7.52 4.82
CA VAL A 75 4.26 -7.32 3.46
C VAL A 75 5.41 -7.09 2.46
N PHE A 76 6.48 -6.41 2.86
CA PHE A 76 7.60 -6.09 1.99
C PHE A 76 8.61 -7.23 1.80
N LEU A 77 8.45 -8.34 2.51
CA LEU A 77 9.41 -9.46 2.47
C LEU A 77 9.17 -10.45 1.32
N GLY A 78 8.08 -10.30 0.59
CA GLY A 78 7.74 -11.11 -0.58
C GLY A 78 6.25 -11.35 -0.71
N SER A 79 5.84 -11.79 -1.90
CA SER A 79 4.45 -12.06 -2.25
C SER A 79 4.32 -13.40 -2.98
N GLN A 80 3.09 -13.81 -3.27
CA GLN A 80 2.83 -15.08 -3.95
C GLN A 80 3.52 -15.18 -5.31
N GLN A 81 3.51 -14.10 -6.10
CA GLN A 81 4.17 -14.08 -7.42
C GLN A 81 5.64 -13.68 -7.34
N TYR A 82 6.03 -12.97 -6.28
CA TYR A 82 7.39 -12.45 -6.08
C TYR A 82 7.92 -12.86 -4.69
N PRO A 83 8.21 -14.16 -4.45
CA PRO A 83 8.47 -14.70 -3.11
C PRO A 83 9.91 -14.42 -2.61
N TYR A 84 10.50 -13.31 -3.01
CA TYR A 84 11.87 -12.96 -2.66
C TYR A 84 11.95 -11.60 -1.96
N LYS A 85 12.64 -11.55 -0.82
CA LYS A 85 12.94 -10.30 -0.12
C LYS A 85 13.74 -9.36 -1.05
N GLY A 86 13.37 -8.08 -1.05
CA GLY A 86 14.07 -7.02 -1.80
C GLY A 86 13.65 -6.87 -3.26
N VAL A 87 12.67 -7.62 -3.75
CA VAL A 87 12.14 -7.45 -5.12
C VAL A 87 11.57 -6.05 -5.29
N LEU A 88 10.74 -5.59 -4.35
CA LEU A 88 10.15 -4.24 -4.41
C LEU A 88 11.21 -3.15 -4.43
N ASP A 89 12.21 -3.23 -3.56
CA ASP A 89 13.29 -2.23 -3.50
C ASP A 89 14.10 -2.21 -4.80
N SER A 90 14.39 -3.38 -5.34
CA SER A 90 15.12 -3.50 -6.61
C SER A 90 14.33 -2.91 -7.78
N LEU A 91 13.02 -3.13 -7.84
CA LEU A 91 12.14 -2.57 -8.85
C LEU A 91 11.90 -1.07 -8.64
N ALA A 92 11.73 -0.62 -7.40
CA ALA A 92 11.56 0.78 -7.05
C ALA A 92 12.75 1.63 -7.54
N ASN A 93 13.97 1.18 -7.28
CA ASN A 93 15.18 1.84 -7.75
C ASN A 93 15.24 1.96 -9.28
N ARG A 94 14.77 0.94 -10.01
CA ARG A 94 14.72 0.95 -11.49
C ARG A 94 13.57 1.79 -12.05
N ALA A 95 12.50 1.96 -11.30
CA ALA A 95 11.31 2.72 -11.68
C ALA A 95 11.36 4.18 -11.27
N PHE A 96 12.51 4.68 -10.80
CA PHE A 96 12.66 6.02 -10.21
C PHE A 96 11.62 6.30 -9.11
N ALA A 97 11.29 5.27 -8.32
CA ALA A 97 10.45 5.42 -7.16
C ALA A 97 11.25 5.97 -5.97
N GLN A 98 10.58 6.68 -5.07
CA GLN A 98 11.18 7.17 -3.83
C GLN A 98 11.33 6.07 -2.76
N GLY A 99 11.26 4.81 -3.16
CA GLY A 99 11.20 3.66 -2.28
C GLY A 99 9.76 3.25 -1.96
N THR A 100 9.63 2.20 -1.17
CA THR A 100 8.37 1.76 -0.59
C THR A 100 8.26 2.35 0.81
N ASN A 101 7.10 2.87 1.17
CA ASN A 101 6.85 3.38 2.50
C ASN A 101 5.47 2.94 2.98
N ALA A 102 5.31 2.81 4.28
CA ALA A 102 4.05 2.48 4.91
C ALA A 102 3.96 3.11 6.30
N TRP A 103 2.78 3.14 6.87
CA TRP A 103 2.54 3.46 8.27
C TRP A 103 1.30 2.76 8.79
N THR A 104 1.30 2.45 10.06
CA THR A 104 0.14 1.90 10.78
C THR A 104 -0.39 2.91 11.78
N ALA A 105 -1.69 3.18 11.68
CA ALA A 105 -2.47 3.95 12.63
C ALA A 105 -3.45 3.03 13.39
N ASN A 106 -4.25 3.61 14.29
CA ASN A 106 -5.19 2.81 15.12
C ASN A 106 -6.32 2.17 14.31
N ASP A 107 -6.69 2.75 13.17
CA ASP A 107 -7.84 2.36 12.35
C ASP A 107 -7.48 1.92 10.93
N HIS A 108 -6.21 2.04 10.53
CA HIS A 108 -5.75 1.64 9.20
C HIS A 108 -4.25 1.44 9.11
N THR A 109 -3.83 0.68 8.12
CA THR A 109 -2.46 0.64 7.61
C THR A 109 -2.46 1.18 6.19
N ALA A 110 -1.56 2.10 5.87
CA ALA A 110 -1.42 2.66 4.52
C ALA A 110 -0.06 2.30 3.94
N TYR A 111 -0.07 1.80 2.72
CA TYR A 111 1.10 1.47 1.92
C TYR A 111 1.21 2.45 0.77
N THR A 112 2.36 3.07 0.57
CA THR A 112 2.53 4.15 -0.40
C THR A 112 3.53 3.81 -1.49
N LEU A 113 3.22 4.25 -2.70
CA LEU A 113 4.09 4.14 -3.85
C LEU A 113 4.15 5.50 -4.55
N THR A 114 5.34 6.07 -4.67
CA THR A 114 5.59 7.31 -5.42
C THR A 114 6.63 7.04 -6.49
N THR A 115 6.32 7.35 -7.75
CA THR A 115 7.23 7.18 -8.88
C THR A 115 7.31 8.43 -9.74
N ALA A 116 8.45 8.62 -10.40
CA ALA A 116 8.58 9.61 -11.45
C ALA A 116 8.13 9.01 -12.79
N GLY A 117 7.06 9.59 -13.36
CA GLY A 117 6.49 9.17 -14.63
C GLY A 117 5.56 7.95 -14.55
N SER A 118 4.69 7.84 -15.55
CA SER A 118 3.62 6.83 -15.62
C SER A 118 4.12 5.42 -15.88
N ASP A 119 5.15 5.26 -16.69
CA ASP A 119 5.66 3.94 -17.09
C ASP A 119 6.18 3.15 -15.87
N GLY A 120 6.97 3.80 -15.02
CA GLY A 120 7.46 3.23 -13.77
C GLY A 120 6.30 2.85 -12.85
N PHE A 121 5.35 3.76 -12.68
CA PHE A 121 4.17 3.57 -11.84
C PHE A 121 3.34 2.35 -12.29
N LEU A 122 2.96 2.29 -13.57
CA LEU A 122 2.12 1.22 -14.11
C LEU A 122 2.79 -0.16 -14.07
N ARG A 123 4.11 -0.21 -14.10
CA ARG A 123 4.88 -1.47 -13.93
C ARG A 123 5.00 -1.88 -12.47
N MET A 124 5.15 -0.91 -11.57
CA MET A 124 5.30 -1.17 -10.13
C MET A 124 3.97 -1.51 -9.46
N LEU A 125 2.88 -0.85 -9.83
CA LEU A 125 1.59 -0.96 -9.16
C LEU A 125 1.07 -2.41 -9.04
N PRO A 126 1.09 -3.26 -10.11
CA PRO A 126 0.65 -4.65 -9.97
C PRO A 126 1.51 -5.47 -8.99
N VAL A 127 2.83 -5.27 -9.01
CA VAL A 127 3.77 -5.95 -8.09
C VAL A 127 3.52 -5.50 -6.66
N TYR A 128 3.29 -4.20 -6.48
CA TYR A 128 2.98 -3.62 -5.18
C TYR A 128 1.65 -4.15 -4.61
N CYS A 129 0.62 -4.22 -5.46
CA CYS A 129 -0.66 -4.82 -5.09
C CYS A 129 -0.51 -6.30 -4.72
N ASP A 130 0.30 -7.06 -5.43
CA ASP A 130 0.55 -8.47 -5.10
C ASP A 130 1.18 -8.62 -3.71
N HIS A 131 2.13 -7.75 -3.35
CA HIS A 131 2.73 -7.73 -2.01
C HIS A 131 1.71 -7.38 -0.92
N VAL A 132 0.88 -6.36 -1.14
CA VAL A 132 -0.09 -5.90 -0.14
C VAL A 132 -1.23 -6.90 0.05
N PHE A 133 -1.73 -7.51 -1.03
CA PHE A 133 -2.91 -8.38 -0.97
C PHE A 133 -2.59 -9.87 -0.83
N PHE A 134 -1.39 -10.29 -1.21
CA PHE A 134 -0.97 -11.70 -1.20
C PHE A 134 0.45 -11.89 -0.64
N PRO A 135 0.77 -11.34 0.55
CA PRO A 135 2.10 -11.48 1.13
C PRO A 135 2.41 -12.93 1.47
N THR A 136 3.70 -13.32 1.34
CA THR A 136 4.20 -14.60 1.86
C THR A 136 4.58 -14.44 3.32
N LEU A 137 3.68 -14.70 4.21
CA LEU A 137 3.95 -14.62 5.65
C LEU A 137 4.70 -15.89 6.09
N THR A 138 6.03 -15.79 6.24
CA THR A 138 6.91 -16.91 6.59
C THR A 138 7.52 -16.76 7.97
N ASP A 139 7.78 -17.88 8.66
CA ASP A 139 8.51 -17.89 9.94
C ASP A 139 9.89 -17.25 9.81
N ALA A 140 10.59 -17.50 8.69
CA ALA A 140 11.88 -16.90 8.42
C ALA A 140 11.79 -15.36 8.29
N GLY A 141 10.72 -14.84 7.66
CA GLY A 141 10.43 -13.41 7.59
C GLY A 141 10.20 -12.83 8.99
N PHE A 142 9.39 -13.50 9.80
CA PHE A 142 9.13 -13.07 11.18
C PHE A 142 10.43 -13.01 11.99
N VAL A 143 11.23 -14.07 12.00
CA VAL A 143 12.49 -14.12 12.75
C VAL A 143 13.48 -13.04 12.31
N THR A 144 13.55 -12.73 11.01
CA THR A 144 14.50 -11.72 10.53
C THR A 144 14.03 -10.28 10.70
N GLU A 145 12.73 -10.04 10.64
CA GLU A 145 12.18 -8.68 10.65
C GLU A 145 11.58 -8.29 12.00
N VAL A 146 10.86 -9.21 12.63
CA VAL A 146 10.06 -8.86 13.82
C VAL A 146 10.85 -9.04 15.10
N TYR A 147 11.26 -10.28 15.40
CA TYR A 147 11.95 -10.60 16.65
C TYR A 147 12.78 -11.88 16.57
N HIS A 148 13.98 -11.84 17.14
CA HIS A 148 14.83 -13.02 17.38
C HIS A 148 15.82 -12.75 18.53
N ILE A 149 16.43 -13.81 19.03
CA ILE A 149 17.60 -13.71 19.89
C ILE A 149 18.84 -13.84 19.00
N ASN A 150 19.72 -12.84 19.02
CA ASN A 150 20.90 -12.80 18.18
C ASN A 150 22.03 -13.70 18.70
N GLY A 151 23.14 -13.80 17.95
CA GLY A 151 24.30 -14.62 18.34
C GLY A 151 25.04 -14.18 19.61
N LYS A 152 24.69 -13.03 20.19
CA LYS A 152 25.19 -12.54 21.47
C LYS A 152 24.20 -12.77 22.62
N LEU A 153 23.12 -13.49 22.37
CA LEU A 153 22.03 -13.73 23.31
C LEU A 153 21.25 -12.46 23.70
N GLU A 154 21.19 -11.50 22.82
CA GLU A 154 20.43 -10.26 22.99
C GLU A 154 19.15 -10.29 22.15
N ASP A 155 18.11 -9.63 22.64
CA ASP A 155 16.88 -9.42 21.89
C ASP A 155 17.14 -8.52 20.68
N ALA A 156 16.65 -8.88 19.51
CA ALA A 156 16.85 -8.18 18.25
C ALA A 156 15.63 -8.32 17.32
N GLY A 157 15.57 -7.47 16.32
CA GLY A 157 14.51 -7.40 15.31
C GLY A 157 14.19 -5.94 15.00
N VAL A 158 13.74 -5.65 13.79
CA VAL A 158 13.42 -4.28 13.37
C VAL A 158 12.19 -3.79 14.15
N VAL A 159 11.09 -4.53 14.10
CA VAL A 159 9.86 -4.18 14.82
C VAL A 159 10.10 -4.10 16.32
N TYR A 160 10.83 -5.07 16.89
CA TYR A 160 11.20 -5.06 18.31
C TYR A 160 11.95 -3.78 18.71
N SER A 161 12.95 -3.39 17.92
CA SER A 161 13.76 -2.19 18.19
C SER A 161 12.95 -0.90 18.09
N GLU A 162 12.03 -0.81 17.14
CA GLU A 162 11.13 0.34 17.00
C GLU A 162 10.15 0.46 18.19
N MET A 163 9.68 -0.68 18.69
CA MET A 163 8.76 -0.70 19.83
C MET A 163 9.46 -0.37 21.16
N GLN A 164 10.77 -0.68 21.30
CA GLN A 164 11.54 -0.30 22.47
C GLN A 164 11.79 1.21 22.58
N GLY A 165 11.78 1.92 21.45
CA GLY A 165 12.03 3.35 21.36
C GLY A 165 10.81 4.24 21.63
N ARG A 166 9.65 3.64 21.90
CA ARG A 166 8.36 4.36 22.09
C ARG A 166 7.93 4.39 23.55
#